data_7448c8c416a02b21c0faa3fa0870d5e7
#
_entry.id   7448c8c416a02b21c0faa3fa0870d5e7
#
_cell.length_a   1.000
_cell.length_b   1.000
_cell.length_c   1.000
_cell.angle_alpha   90.00
_cell.angle_beta   90.00
_cell.angle_gamma   90.00
#
_symmetry.space_group_name_H-M   'P 1'
#
loop_
_entity.id
_entity.type
_entity.pdbx_description
1 polymer ?
#
loop_
_entity_poly.entity_id
_entity_poly.type
_entity_poly.pdbx_seq_one_letter_code
_entity_poly.pdbx_strand_id
1 'polypeptide(L)'
;MVLKLKNGDVKIELFSDVAPNHVERIKTLANEGKYDNVVFHRVIEGFMAQTGDVQFGNSSSSNFNLMKSGSGGSNLPDLKQEFSNIPHDRGTLSMARSSDPNSANSQFFICFQAAPSLDRQYTVFGKVIEGMEFVDKIKRGNENQNGSVENPDKIISFKSL
;
A
#
# COMPACT_ATOMS: atom_id res chain seq x y z
N MET A 1 4.59 12.13 -5.42
CA MET A 1 3.14 11.93 -5.23
C MET A 1 2.72 12.35 -3.83
N VAL A 2 1.45 12.69 -3.68
CA VAL A 2 0.87 13.02 -2.37
C VAL A 2 -0.23 12.02 -2.02
N LEU A 3 -0.08 11.36 -0.88
CA LEU A 3 -1.07 10.49 -0.26
C LEU A 3 -1.75 11.29 0.85
N LYS A 4 -3.02 11.61 0.67
CA LYS A 4 -3.76 12.39 1.65
C LYS A 4 -4.49 11.46 2.61
N LEU A 5 -4.17 11.61 3.90
CA LEU A 5 -4.80 10.90 5.00
C LEU A 5 -5.57 11.89 5.88
N LYS A 6 -6.43 11.39 6.77
CA LYS A 6 -7.23 12.26 7.64
C LYS A 6 -6.40 13.18 8.53
N ASN A 7 -5.17 12.78 8.87
CA ASN A 7 -4.31 13.54 9.77
C ASN A 7 -3.30 14.43 9.05
N GLY A 8 -3.16 14.31 7.73
CA GLY A 8 -2.25 15.15 6.96
C GLY A 8 -1.79 14.49 5.68
N ASP A 9 -0.98 15.23 4.93
CA ASP A 9 -0.47 14.81 3.63
C ASP A 9 0.88 14.10 3.79
N VAL A 10 1.02 12.99 3.07
CA VAL A 10 2.24 12.19 3.03
C VAL A 10 2.85 12.33 1.63
N LYS A 11 4.06 12.84 1.56
CA LYS A 11 4.78 12.97 0.28
C LYS A 11 5.62 11.72 0.04
N ILE A 12 5.52 11.20 -1.17
CA ILE A 12 6.12 9.94 -1.57
C ILE A 12 6.97 10.15 -2.81
N GLU A 13 8.21 9.63 -2.75
CA GLU A 13 9.07 9.53 -3.92
C GLU A 13 8.93 8.13 -4.51
N LEU A 14 8.68 8.04 -5.82
CA LEU A 14 8.59 6.76 -6.51
C LEU A 14 9.92 6.44 -7.22
N PHE A 15 10.31 5.17 -7.20
CA PHE A 15 11.57 4.69 -7.73
C PHE A 15 11.40 4.12 -9.14
N SER A 16 11.17 4.98 -10.12
CA SER A 16 10.91 4.57 -11.51
C SER A 16 12.06 3.78 -12.14
N ASP A 17 13.30 4.04 -11.71
CA ASP A 17 14.47 3.33 -12.23
C ASP A 17 14.59 1.91 -11.66
N VAL A 18 14.01 1.68 -10.49
CA VAL A 18 14.12 0.41 -9.76
C VAL A 18 12.98 -0.53 -10.11
N ALA A 19 11.75 -0.02 -10.11
CA ALA A 19 10.54 -0.80 -10.33
C ALA A 19 9.61 -0.09 -11.32
N PRO A 20 10.02 0.04 -12.58
CA PRO A 20 9.28 0.87 -13.56
C PRO A 20 7.83 0.43 -13.76
N ASN A 21 7.56 -0.87 -13.82
CA ASN A 21 6.21 -1.37 -14.07
C ASN A 21 5.31 -1.20 -12.84
N HIS A 22 5.85 -1.39 -11.65
CA HIS A 22 5.08 -1.19 -10.41
C HIS A 22 4.80 0.29 -10.19
N VAL A 23 5.79 1.16 -10.44
CA VAL A 23 5.61 2.61 -10.33
C VAL A 23 4.54 3.09 -11.29
N GLU A 24 4.57 2.62 -12.55
CA GLU A 24 3.57 3.01 -13.54
C GLU A 24 2.17 2.55 -13.11
N ARG A 25 2.03 1.31 -12.60
CA ARG A 25 0.76 0.79 -12.12
C ARG A 25 0.20 1.66 -10.99
N ILE A 26 1.02 1.98 -9.99
CA ILE A 26 0.61 2.80 -8.86
C ILE A 26 0.20 4.20 -9.32
N LYS A 27 0.99 4.83 -10.20
CA LYS A 27 0.66 6.15 -10.73
C LYS A 27 -0.64 6.15 -11.52
N THR A 28 -0.85 5.15 -12.36
CA THR A 28 -2.06 5.03 -13.17
C THR A 28 -3.29 4.91 -12.29
N LEU A 29 -3.29 3.98 -11.36
CA LEU A 29 -4.43 3.77 -10.46
C LEU A 29 -4.68 4.99 -9.57
N ALA A 30 -3.61 5.58 -9.05
CA ALA A 30 -3.71 6.76 -8.19
C ALA A 30 -4.32 7.95 -8.95
N ASN A 31 -3.80 8.27 -10.12
CA ASN A 31 -4.25 9.43 -10.89
C ASN A 31 -5.66 9.22 -11.49
N GLU A 32 -6.09 7.99 -11.65
CA GLU A 32 -7.48 7.67 -12.03
C GLU A 32 -8.45 7.70 -10.84
N GLY A 33 -7.96 7.97 -9.63
CA GLY A 33 -8.79 8.01 -8.43
C GLY A 33 -9.17 6.65 -7.89
N LYS A 34 -8.53 5.58 -8.33
CA LYS A 34 -8.88 4.21 -7.91
C LYS A 34 -8.55 3.93 -6.45
N TYR A 35 -7.61 4.67 -5.86
CA TYR A 35 -7.25 4.54 -4.45
C TYR A 35 -8.08 5.44 -3.53
N ASP A 36 -8.89 6.34 -4.06
CA ASP A 36 -9.73 7.21 -3.23
C ASP A 36 -10.71 6.37 -2.41
N ASN A 37 -10.78 6.63 -1.10
CA ASN A 37 -11.64 5.92 -0.15
C ASN A 37 -11.27 4.45 0.09
N VAL A 38 -10.10 4.00 -0.36
CA VAL A 38 -9.63 2.64 -0.12
C VAL A 38 -9.06 2.54 1.30
N VAL A 39 -9.51 1.52 2.05
CA VAL A 39 -9.17 1.37 3.46
C VAL A 39 -7.80 0.72 3.66
N PHE A 40 -7.18 1.02 4.82
CA PHE A 40 -6.03 0.28 5.33
C PHE A 40 -6.56 -0.95 6.07
N HIS A 41 -6.76 -2.03 5.35
CA HIS A 41 -7.44 -3.22 5.86
C HIS A 41 -6.59 -4.11 6.75
N ARG A 42 -5.26 -3.97 6.70
CA ARG A 42 -4.32 -4.77 7.49
C ARG A 42 -3.20 -3.88 7.99
N VAL A 43 -3.14 -3.68 9.31
CA VAL A 43 -2.15 -2.79 9.94
C VAL A 43 -1.60 -3.47 11.17
N ILE A 44 -0.29 -3.73 11.17
CA ILE A 44 0.40 -4.44 12.25
C ILE A 44 1.37 -3.49 12.92
N GLU A 45 1.16 -3.25 14.23
CA GLU A 45 2.04 -2.40 15.04
C GLU A 45 3.48 -2.87 14.92
N GLY A 46 4.40 -1.92 14.70
CA GLY A 46 5.83 -2.21 14.58
C GLY A 46 6.25 -2.88 13.27
N PHE A 47 5.32 -3.07 12.33
CA PHE A 47 5.60 -3.73 11.07
C PHE A 47 5.19 -2.85 9.87
N MET A 48 3.91 -2.84 9.49
CA MET A 48 3.49 -2.11 8.29
C MET A 48 2.00 -1.79 8.30
N ALA A 49 1.60 -0.86 7.41
CA ALA A 49 0.21 -0.55 7.08
C ALA A 49 -0.06 -0.94 5.63
N GLN A 50 -0.98 -1.84 5.39
CA GLN A 50 -1.33 -2.36 4.05
C GLN A 50 -2.66 -1.81 3.58
N THR A 51 -2.72 -1.44 2.32
CA THR A 51 -3.88 -0.85 1.66
C THR A 51 -3.91 -1.21 0.18
N GLY A 52 -4.81 -0.63 -0.57
CA GLY A 52 -4.76 -0.67 -2.02
C GLY A 52 -5.61 -1.76 -2.67
N ASP A 53 -6.50 -2.42 -1.93
CA ASP A 53 -7.48 -3.32 -2.55
C ASP A 53 -8.59 -2.48 -3.20
N VAL A 54 -8.41 -2.18 -4.49
CA VAL A 54 -9.35 -1.33 -5.24
C VAL A 54 -10.66 -2.04 -5.57
N GLN A 55 -10.70 -3.35 -5.40
CA GLN A 55 -11.89 -4.15 -5.69
C GLN A 55 -12.85 -4.23 -4.49
N PHE A 56 -12.34 -4.62 -3.33
CA PHE A 56 -13.15 -4.85 -2.14
C PHE A 56 -12.92 -3.82 -1.04
N GLY A 57 -11.87 -3.02 -1.14
CA GLY A 57 -11.46 -2.09 -0.10
C GLY A 57 -11.91 -0.65 -0.27
N ASN A 58 -12.61 -0.32 -1.36
CA ASN A 58 -13.09 1.04 -1.59
C ASN A 58 -14.40 1.26 -0.82
N SER A 59 -14.34 2.02 0.27
CA SER A 59 -15.45 2.22 1.19
C SER A 59 -16.64 2.99 0.59
N SER A 60 -16.45 3.64 -0.56
CA SER A 60 -17.54 4.33 -1.27
C SER A 60 -18.13 3.50 -2.40
N SER A 61 -17.58 2.33 -2.69
CA SER A 61 -18.06 1.45 -3.76
C SER A 61 -19.17 0.52 -3.28
N SER A 62 -20.10 0.17 -4.18
CA SER A 62 -21.12 -0.85 -3.92
C SER A 62 -20.50 -2.24 -3.70
N ASN A 63 -19.28 -2.46 -4.17
CA ASN A 63 -18.54 -3.72 -4.01
C ASN A 63 -17.77 -3.79 -2.69
N PHE A 64 -17.80 -2.75 -1.87
CA PHE A 64 -17.05 -2.73 -0.63
C PHE A 64 -17.41 -3.91 0.27
N ASN A 65 -16.39 -4.67 0.66
CA ASN A 65 -16.55 -5.80 1.58
C ASN A 65 -15.28 -5.91 2.44
N LEU A 66 -15.37 -5.45 3.68
CA LEU A 66 -14.22 -5.40 4.56
C LEU A 66 -13.64 -6.80 4.82
N MET A 67 -14.47 -7.82 4.92
CA MET A 67 -14.00 -9.20 5.16
C MET A 67 -13.23 -9.75 3.96
N LYS A 68 -13.51 -9.29 2.73
CA LYS A 68 -12.79 -9.69 1.52
C LYS A 68 -11.62 -8.77 1.20
N SER A 69 -11.52 -7.63 1.85
CA SER A 69 -10.42 -6.68 1.62
C SER A 69 -9.08 -7.36 1.87
N GLY A 70 -8.18 -7.23 0.92
CA GLY A 70 -6.91 -7.93 0.89
C GLY A 70 -6.86 -9.06 -0.13
N SER A 71 -8.01 -9.49 -0.67
CA SER A 71 -8.06 -10.54 -1.68
C SER A 71 -8.24 -10.02 -3.11
N GLY A 72 -8.51 -8.73 -3.29
CA GLY A 72 -8.83 -8.16 -4.59
C GLY A 72 -7.69 -7.36 -5.22
N GLY A 73 -7.95 -6.89 -6.43
CA GLY A 73 -7.01 -6.08 -7.21
C GLY A 73 -7.72 -5.32 -8.31
N SER A 74 -6.93 -4.72 -9.20
CA SER A 74 -7.44 -3.99 -10.35
C SER A 74 -7.81 -4.96 -11.50
N ASN A 75 -8.44 -4.41 -12.54
CA ASN A 75 -8.74 -5.16 -13.77
C ASN A 75 -7.50 -5.37 -14.65
N LEU A 76 -6.37 -4.80 -14.28
CA LEU A 76 -5.13 -4.92 -15.04
C LEU A 76 -4.42 -6.23 -14.66
N PRO A 77 -3.52 -6.74 -15.55
CA PRO A 77 -2.80 -7.98 -15.27
C PRO A 77 -1.88 -7.87 -14.06
N ASP A 78 -1.62 -9.00 -13.39
CA ASP A 78 -0.62 -9.06 -12.35
C ASP A 78 0.76 -8.68 -12.87
N LEU A 79 1.59 -8.14 -11.98
CA LEU A 79 2.91 -7.63 -12.32
C LEU A 79 3.99 -8.65 -11.99
N LYS A 80 4.92 -8.83 -12.92
CA LYS A 80 6.13 -9.60 -12.68
C LYS A 80 7.00 -8.85 -11.66
N GLN A 81 7.63 -9.58 -10.74
CA GLN A 81 8.46 -9.00 -9.70
C GLN A 81 9.60 -8.13 -10.25
N GLU A 82 9.92 -7.08 -9.50
CA GLU A 82 11.03 -6.17 -9.78
C GLU A 82 11.87 -6.00 -8.52
N PHE A 83 12.38 -7.12 -7.99
CA PHE A 83 13.15 -7.13 -6.76
C PHE A 83 14.47 -6.34 -6.92
N SER A 84 14.91 -5.72 -5.84
CA SER A 84 16.12 -4.92 -5.81
C SER A 84 16.86 -5.11 -4.49
N ASN A 85 18.00 -4.41 -4.35
CA ASN A 85 18.77 -4.41 -3.11
C ASN A 85 18.33 -3.34 -2.12
N ILE A 86 17.31 -2.55 -2.44
CA ILE A 86 16.81 -1.51 -1.53
C ILE A 86 16.15 -2.16 -0.32
N PRO A 87 16.60 -1.83 0.90
CA PRO A 87 16.04 -2.46 2.10
C PRO A 87 14.64 -1.94 2.42
N HIS A 88 13.87 -2.76 3.13
CA HIS A 88 12.59 -2.36 3.69
C HIS A 88 12.83 -1.64 5.02
N ASP A 89 13.13 -0.35 4.95
CA ASP A 89 13.32 0.51 6.10
C ASP A 89 12.03 1.23 6.47
N ARG A 90 12.05 1.96 7.58
CA ARG A 90 10.93 2.83 7.95
C ARG A 90 10.61 3.78 6.81
N GLY A 91 9.33 3.83 6.40
CA GLY A 91 8.84 4.68 5.33
C GLY A 91 8.92 4.07 3.93
N THR A 92 9.48 2.87 3.79
CA THR A 92 9.53 2.18 2.49
C THR A 92 8.13 1.77 2.04
N LEU A 93 7.83 2.01 0.74
CA LEU A 93 6.63 1.50 0.08
C LEU A 93 7.01 0.28 -0.75
N SER A 94 6.28 -0.82 -0.55
CA SER A 94 6.53 -2.08 -1.22
C SER A 94 5.20 -2.73 -1.63
N MET A 95 5.23 -3.57 -2.66
CA MET A 95 4.02 -4.20 -3.18
C MET A 95 3.63 -5.43 -2.38
N ALA A 96 2.37 -5.47 -1.98
CA ALA A 96 1.77 -6.69 -1.44
C ALA A 96 1.51 -7.67 -2.60
N ARG A 97 1.53 -8.96 -2.29
CA ARG A 97 1.31 -10.04 -3.25
C ARG A 97 0.88 -11.31 -2.54
N SER A 98 0.41 -12.29 -3.29
CA SER A 98 0.17 -13.63 -2.76
C SER A 98 1.50 -14.38 -2.63
N SER A 99 1.46 -15.70 -2.44
CA SER A 99 2.68 -16.52 -2.38
C SER A 99 3.46 -16.52 -3.70
N ASP A 100 2.79 -16.27 -4.83
CA ASP A 100 3.44 -16.13 -6.13
C ASP A 100 4.17 -14.78 -6.21
N PRO A 101 5.50 -14.74 -6.41
CA PRO A 101 6.25 -13.49 -6.51
C PRO A 101 5.84 -12.61 -7.69
N ASN A 102 5.12 -13.14 -8.66
CA ASN A 102 4.63 -12.42 -9.83
C ASN A 102 3.13 -12.13 -9.76
N SER A 103 2.59 -11.97 -8.56
CA SER A 103 1.15 -11.77 -8.33
C SER A 103 0.79 -10.38 -7.80
N ALA A 104 1.73 -9.44 -7.74
CA ALA A 104 1.43 -8.07 -7.34
C ALA A 104 0.46 -7.42 -8.33
N ASN A 105 -0.45 -6.61 -7.82
CA ASN A 105 -1.46 -5.96 -8.66
C ASN A 105 -1.71 -4.51 -8.28
N SER A 106 -2.41 -4.27 -7.16
CA SER A 106 -2.76 -2.92 -6.72
C SER A 106 -2.44 -2.66 -5.26
N GLN A 107 -2.34 -3.70 -4.44
CA GLN A 107 -2.13 -3.54 -3.00
C GLN A 107 -0.66 -3.26 -2.68
N PHE A 108 -0.46 -2.38 -1.70
CA PHE A 108 0.88 -2.01 -1.24
C PHE A 108 0.87 -1.76 0.27
N PHE A 109 2.06 -1.68 0.83
CA PHE A 109 2.21 -1.38 2.25
C PHE A 109 3.32 -0.37 2.50
N ILE A 110 3.22 0.32 3.64
CA ILE A 110 4.21 1.28 4.11
C ILE A 110 4.78 0.73 5.41
N CYS A 111 6.10 0.59 5.46
CA CYS A 111 6.77 0.04 6.66
C CYS A 111 6.81 1.06 7.79
N PHE A 112 6.41 0.66 9.00
CA PHE A 112 6.59 1.48 10.20
C PHE A 112 8.03 1.47 10.70
N GLN A 113 8.72 0.38 10.48
CA GLN A 113 10.12 0.21 10.87
C GLN A 113 10.79 -0.81 9.95
N ALA A 114 12.09 -1.02 10.10
CA ALA A 114 12.83 -1.96 9.26
C ALA A 114 12.24 -3.37 9.34
N ALA A 115 12.11 -4.00 8.18
CA ALA A 115 11.59 -5.35 8.03
C ALA A 115 12.53 -6.16 7.13
N PRO A 116 13.74 -6.51 7.61
CA PRO A 116 14.75 -7.14 6.77
C PRO A 116 14.36 -8.51 6.21
N SER A 117 13.40 -9.19 6.83
CA SER A 117 12.89 -10.47 6.29
C SER A 117 12.19 -10.32 4.94
N LEU A 118 11.79 -9.11 4.57
CA LEU A 118 11.13 -8.83 3.30
C LEU A 118 12.12 -8.46 2.19
N ASP A 119 13.36 -8.17 2.53
CA ASP A 119 14.35 -7.68 1.57
C ASP A 119 14.58 -8.68 0.45
N ARG A 120 14.56 -8.20 -0.79
CA ARG A 120 14.73 -8.97 -2.03
C ARG A 120 13.63 -10.01 -2.28
N GLN A 121 12.52 -9.93 -1.53
CA GLN A 121 11.38 -10.85 -1.63
C GLN A 121 10.10 -10.12 -2.00
N TYR A 122 10.09 -8.80 -1.92
CA TYR A 122 8.97 -7.93 -2.29
C TYR A 122 9.51 -6.77 -3.11
N THR A 123 8.70 -6.25 -4.02
CA THR A 123 9.11 -5.14 -4.89
C THR A 123 8.97 -3.81 -4.18
N VAL A 124 10.09 -3.21 -3.83
CA VAL A 124 10.15 -1.84 -3.32
C VAL A 124 9.99 -0.88 -4.48
N PHE A 125 9.04 0.06 -4.38
CA PHE A 125 8.79 1.01 -5.46
C PHE A 125 8.83 2.47 -5.03
N GLY A 126 9.03 2.76 -3.76
CA GLY A 126 9.07 4.13 -3.28
C GLY A 126 9.39 4.27 -1.80
N LYS A 127 9.38 5.51 -1.34
CA LYS A 127 9.56 5.83 0.08
C LYS A 127 8.80 7.11 0.44
N VAL A 128 8.44 7.21 1.70
CA VAL A 128 7.93 8.44 2.30
C VAL A 128 9.09 9.41 2.49
N ILE A 129 8.96 10.62 1.94
CA ILE A 129 9.96 11.69 2.11
C ILE A 129 9.51 12.76 3.09
N GLU A 130 8.19 12.85 3.37
CA GLU A 130 7.62 13.83 4.30
C GLU A 130 6.27 13.32 4.79
N GLY A 131 5.96 13.52 6.07
CA GLY A 131 4.65 13.17 6.63
C GLY A 131 4.56 11.77 7.21
N MET A 132 5.68 11.10 7.51
CA MET A 132 5.65 9.76 8.11
C MET A 132 4.93 9.73 9.46
N GLU A 133 4.91 10.86 10.20
CA GLU A 133 4.15 10.99 11.45
C GLU A 133 2.65 10.78 11.24
N PHE A 134 2.12 11.05 10.05
CA PHE A 134 0.71 10.81 9.73
C PHE A 134 0.46 9.33 9.42
N VAL A 135 1.44 8.65 8.81
CA VAL A 135 1.38 7.20 8.61
C VAL A 135 1.36 6.49 9.97
N ASP A 136 2.14 6.98 10.93
CA ASP A 136 2.19 6.42 12.28
C ASP A 136 0.83 6.46 13.00
N LYS A 137 -0.07 7.35 12.57
CA LYS A 137 -1.40 7.51 13.17
C LYS A 137 -2.47 6.61 12.57
N ILE A 138 -2.14 5.84 11.53
CA ILE A 138 -3.09 4.90 10.93
C ILE A 138 -3.49 3.86 12.00
N LYS A 139 -4.79 3.61 12.10
CA LYS A 139 -5.35 2.70 13.09
C LYS A 139 -4.76 1.31 12.95
N ARG A 140 -4.20 0.78 14.05
CA ARG A 140 -3.65 -0.58 14.13
C ARG A 140 -4.77 -1.61 14.13
N GLY A 141 -4.48 -2.76 13.54
CA GLY A 141 -5.38 -3.90 13.54
C GLY A 141 -5.16 -4.83 14.73
N ASN A 142 -5.91 -5.92 14.76
CA ASN A 142 -5.82 -6.95 15.78
C ASN A 142 -4.68 -7.93 15.43
N GLU A 143 -3.64 -7.97 16.25
CA GLU A 143 -2.49 -8.87 16.03
C GLU A 143 -2.90 -10.33 16.00
N ASN A 144 -3.91 -10.71 16.79
CA ASN A 144 -4.42 -12.09 16.85
C ASN A 144 -5.23 -12.46 15.59
N GLN A 145 -5.56 -11.49 14.75
CA GLN A 145 -6.30 -11.67 13.51
C GLN A 145 -5.48 -11.16 12.31
N ASN A 146 -4.16 -11.34 12.35
CA ASN A 146 -3.24 -10.99 11.28
C ASN A 146 -3.32 -9.50 10.88
N GLY A 147 -3.60 -8.63 11.84
CA GLY A 147 -3.65 -7.19 11.61
C GLY A 147 -4.95 -6.67 11.00
N SER A 148 -6.00 -7.49 10.93
CA SER A 148 -7.32 -7.04 10.43
C SER A 148 -7.83 -5.86 11.24
N VAL A 149 -8.32 -4.82 10.58
CA VAL A 149 -8.72 -3.57 11.20
C VAL A 149 -10.24 -3.42 11.17
N GLU A 150 -10.85 -3.22 12.33
CA GLU A 150 -12.26 -2.81 12.42
C GLU A 150 -12.35 -1.29 12.25
N ASN A 151 -13.32 -0.82 11.46
CA ASN A 151 -13.49 0.60 11.17
C ASN A 151 -12.16 1.25 10.74
N PRO A 152 -11.54 0.75 9.67
CA PRO A 152 -10.20 1.18 9.27
C PRO A 152 -10.17 2.61 8.76
N ASP A 153 -9.01 3.24 8.88
CA ASP A 153 -8.73 4.49 8.19
C ASP A 153 -8.67 4.23 6.68
N LYS A 154 -8.89 5.30 5.91
CA LYS A 154 -8.89 5.21 4.45
C LYS A 154 -7.99 6.26 3.82
N ILE A 155 -7.62 6.00 2.59
CA ILE A 155 -6.98 7.00 1.72
C ILE A 155 -8.06 8.02 1.32
N ILE A 156 -7.80 9.30 1.54
CA ILE A 156 -8.70 10.36 1.03
C ILE A 156 -8.43 10.55 -0.45
N SER A 157 -7.16 10.71 -0.84
CA SER A 157 -6.76 10.77 -2.23
C SER A 157 -5.28 10.39 -2.37
N PHE A 158 -4.90 9.97 -3.57
CA PHE A 158 -3.53 9.64 -3.91
C PHE A 158 -3.26 10.15 -5.32
N LYS A 159 -2.44 11.18 -5.47
CA LYS A 159 -2.27 11.89 -6.74
C LYS A 159 -0.82 12.28 -6.98
N SER A 160 -0.47 12.43 -8.24
CA SER A 160 0.78 13.11 -8.63
C SER A 160 0.72 14.58 -8.24
N LEU A 161 1.87 15.16 -7.94
CA LEU A 161 2.00 16.59 -7.69
C LEU A 161 1.75 17.39 -8.98
#